data_1c36d7a01352a973ad675c31ad004949
#
_entry.id   1c36d7a01352a973ad675c31ad004949
#
_cell.length_a   1.000
_cell.length_b   1.000
_cell.length_c   1.000
_cell.angle_alpha   90.00
_cell.angle_beta   90.00
_cell.angle_gamma   90.00
#
_symmetry.space_group_name_H-M   'P 1'
#
loop_
_entity.id
_entity.type
_entity.pdbx_description
1 polymer ?
#
loop_
_entity_poly.entity_id
_entity_poly.type
_entity_poly.pdbx_seq_one_letter_code
_entity_poly.pdbx_strand_id
1 'polypeptide(L)'
;MKANQINLIIALVILGIPFAYAAYLYPNLPATIPTHFNIKGEADDWGGKSAIFLGPGIMAGVGLFTFFLLSNIKSIDPKRVKAEDDGMFKKMALFMVGFLSILGCIITYSATGFIVFIAVTAVMVIVPTLFSYRLFKNGNQIK
;
A
#
# COMPACT_ATOMS: atom_id res chain seq x y z
N MET A 1 2.13 -25.69 -5.07
CA MET A 1 1.63 -24.37 -5.54
C MET A 1 2.71 -23.69 -6.36
N LYS A 2 2.34 -23.04 -7.48
CA LYS A 2 3.32 -22.25 -8.28
C LYS A 2 3.72 -21.00 -7.48
N ALA A 3 4.97 -20.56 -7.60
CA ALA A 3 5.49 -19.39 -6.86
C ALA A 3 4.59 -18.14 -6.94
N ASN A 4 3.96 -17.89 -8.09
CA ASN A 4 3.01 -16.77 -8.25
C ASN A 4 1.76 -16.90 -7.40
N GLN A 5 1.28 -18.12 -7.13
CA GLN A 5 0.12 -18.35 -6.27
C GLN A 5 0.45 -18.07 -4.80
N ILE A 6 1.65 -18.43 -4.35
CA ILE A 6 2.14 -18.14 -3.01
C ILE A 6 2.25 -16.62 -2.80
N ASN A 7 2.87 -15.91 -3.77
CA ASN A 7 3.00 -14.46 -3.70
C ASN A 7 1.64 -13.73 -3.68
N LEU A 8 0.65 -14.24 -4.42
CA LEU A 8 -0.70 -13.69 -4.40
C LEU A 8 -1.36 -13.88 -3.03
N ILE A 9 -1.23 -15.07 -2.43
CA ILE A 9 -1.77 -15.32 -1.08
C ILE A 9 -1.12 -14.39 -0.06
N ILE A 10 0.21 -14.24 -0.11
CA ILE A 10 0.95 -13.32 0.76
C ILE A 10 0.42 -11.88 0.57
N ALA A 11 0.23 -11.44 -0.68
CA ALA A 11 -0.28 -10.11 -0.97
C ALA A 11 -1.69 -9.90 -0.40
N LEU A 12 -2.59 -10.87 -0.56
CA LEU A 12 -3.95 -10.80 -0.01
C LEU A 12 -3.97 -10.76 1.51
N VAL A 13 -3.13 -11.55 2.18
CA VAL A 13 -2.99 -11.54 3.65
C VAL A 13 -2.50 -10.17 4.12
N ILE A 14 -1.44 -9.63 3.48
CA ILE A 14 -0.90 -8.31 3.84
C ILE A 14 -1.93 -7.20 3.63
N LEU A 15 -2.65 -7.18 2.51
CA LEU A 15 -3.70 -6.19 2.23
C LEU A 15 -4.94 -6.37 3.11
N GLY A 16 -5.14 -7.53 3.71
CA GLY A 16 -6.19 -7.78 4.70
C GLY A 16 -5.92 -7.13 6.07
N ILE A 17 -4.65 -6.83 6.40
CA ILE A 17 -4.28 -6.28 7.71
C ILE A 17 -5.01 -4.95 8.02
N PRO A 18 -5.07 -3.94 7.13
CA PRO A 18 -5.80 -2.70 7.39
C PRO A 18 -7.30 -2.92 7.63
N PHE A 19 -7.92 -3.91 6.98
CA PHE A 19 -9.33 -4.24 7.21
C PHE A 19 -9.55 -4.87 8.58
N ALA A 20 -8.67 -5.78 9.00
CA ALA A 20 -8.71 -6.36 10.34
C ALA A 20 -8.53 -5.27 11.41
N TYR A 21 -7.63 -4.31 11.16
CA TYR A 21 -7.42 -3.16 12.03
C TYR A 21 -8.64 -2.24 12.08
N ALA A 22 -9.26 -1.93 10.93
CA ALA A 22 -10.50 -1.17 10.87
C ALA A 22 -11.64 -1.86 11.62
N ALA A 23 -11.79 -3.18 11.45
CA ALA A 23 -12.79 -3.97 12.17
C ALA A 23 -12.55 -3.97 13.69
N TYR A 24 -11.29 -4.00 14.13
CA TYR A 24 -10.93 -3.89 15.54
C TYR A 24 -11.30 -2.53 16.15
N LEU A 25 -11.10 -1.43 15.42
CA LEU A 25 -11.43 -0.08 15.88
C LEU A 25 -12.94 0.20 15.80
N TYR A 26 -13.65 -0.40 14.86
CA TYR A 26 -15.03 -0.11 14.50
C TYR A 26 -16.01 -0.04 15.68
N PRO A 27 -16.03 -0.95 16.67
CA PRO A 27 -16.97 -0.92 17.78
C PRO A 27 -16.85 0.34 18.64
N ASN A 28 -15.62 0.86 18.77
CA ASN A 28 -15.31 1.99 19.67
C ASN A 28 -15.40 3.36 18.97
N LEU A 29 -15.72 3.40 17.66
CA LEU A 29 -15.84 4.65 16.92
C LEU A 29 -17.18 5.34 17.19
N PRO A 30 -17.19 6.70 17.21
CA PRO A 30 -18.43 7.47 17.22
C PRO A 30 -19.25 7.23 15.94
N ALA A 31 -20.52 7.64 15.95
CA ALA A 31 -21.41 7.48 14.80
C ALA A 31 -20.89 8.18 13.52
N THR A 32 -20.16 9.29 13.71
CA THR A 32 -19.50 10.06 12.64
C THR A 32 -18.00 10.12 12.89
N ILE A 33 -17.21 9.96 11.82
CA ILE A 33 -15.75 10.03 11.83
C ILE A 33 -15.26 11.01 10.77
N PRO A 34 -14.06 11.63 10.93
CA PRO A 34 -13.47 12.44 9.90
C PRO A 34 -13.19 11.60 8.64
N THR A 35 -13.56 12.12 7.47
CA THR A 35 -13.32 11.47 6.17
C THR A 35 -12.36 12.26 5.30
N HIS A 36 -12.16 13.54 5.60
CA HIS A 36 -11.19 14.40 4.94
C HIS A 36 -10.54 15.35 5.95
N PHE A 37 -9.29 15.74 5.65
CA PHE A 37 -8.53 16.71 6.43
C PHE A 37 -7.95 17.76 5.48
N ASN A 38 -8.04 19.04 5.87
CA ASN A 38 -7.46 20.14 5.13
C ASN A 38 -5.92 20.16 5.26
N ILE A 39 -5.27 21.07 4.54
CA ILE A 39 -3.80 21.22 4.54
C ILE A 39 -3.22 21.56 5.93
N LYS A 40 -4.03 22.11 6.84
CA LYS A 40 -3.65 22.38 8.22
C LYS A 40 -3.79 21.16 9.13
N GLY A 41 -4.36 20.07 8.59
CA GLY A 41 -4.62 18.86 9.33
C GLY A 41 -5.90 18.90 10.17
N GLU A 42 -6.80 19.85 9.94
CA GLU A 42 -8.09 19.94 10.58
C GLU A 42 -9.11 19.13 9.77
N ALA A 43 -9.99 18.40 10.45
CA ALA A 43 -11.07 17.68 9.79
C ALA A 43 -12.07 18.67 9.21
N ASP A 44 -12.32 18.59 7.91
CA ASP A 44 -13.23 19.47 7.16
C ASP A 44 -14.36 18.72 6.44
N ASP A 45 -14.33 17.39 6.51
CA ASP A 45 -15.46 16.55 6.08
C ASP A 45 -15.65 15.35 7.01
N TRP A 46 -16.91 14.89 7.17
CA TRP A 46 -17.32 13.87 8.12
C TRP A 46 -18.25 12.86 7.47
N GLY A 47 -18.07 11.59 7.80
CA GLY A 47 -18.91 10.50 7.31
C GLY A 47 -19.36 9.56 8.42
N GLY A 48 -20.27 8.65 8.11
CA GLY A 48 -20.64 7.58 9.03
C GLY A 48 -19.46 6.68 9.36
N LYS A 49 -19.48 6.04 10.54
CA LYS A 49 -18.36 5.20 11.02
C LYS A 49 -17.94 4.07 10.05
N SER A 50 -18.82 3.64 9.15
CA SER A 50 -18.50 2.66 8.10
C SER A 50 -17.48 3.20 7.08
N ALA A 51 -17.30 4.53 6.99
CA ALA A 51 -16.28 5.13 6.12
C ALA A 51 -14.84 4.73 6.51
N ILE A 52 -14.61 4.19 7.71
CA ILE A 52 -13.30 3.66 8.12
C ILE A 52 -12.75 2.59 7.16
N PHE A 53 -13.62 1.87 6.44
CA PHE A 53 -13.22 0.85 5.47
C PHE A 53 -12.86 1.40 4.09
N LEU A 54 -13.14 2.69 3.80
CA LEU A 54 -12.83 3.31 2.50
C LEU A 54 -11.32 3.36 2.25
N GLY A 55 -10.54 3.83 3.23
CA GLY A 55 -9.08 3.89 3.13
C GLY A 55 -8.44 2.53 2.83
N PRO A 56 -8.67 1.50 3.66
CA PRO A 56 -8.26 0.12 3.38
C PRO A 56 -8.73 -0.38 2.01
N GLY A 57 -9.96 -0.09 1.60
CA GLY A 57 -10.51 -0.51 0.32
C GLY A 57 -9.76 0.08 -0.88
N ILE A 58 -9.50 1.38 -0.86
CA ILE A 58 -8.73 2.07 -1.90
C ILE A 58 -7.30 1.52 -1.94
N MET A 59 -6.63 1.40 -0.78
CA MET A 59 -5.25 0.89 -0.72
C MET A 59 -5.15 -0.57 -1.18
N ALA A 60 -6.14 -1.39 -0.87
CA ALA A 60 -6.18 -2.78 -1.35
C ALA A 60 -6.40 -2.84 -2.87
N GLY A 61 -7.29 -2.02 -3.42
CA GLY A 61 -7.51 -1.94 -4.87
C GLY A 61 -6.26 -1.53 -5.63
N VAL A 62 -5.60 -0.45 -5.20
CA VAL A 62 -4.33 0.01 -5.78
C VAL A 62 -3.23 -1.04 -5.58
N GLY A 63 -3.16 -1.68 -4.41
CA GLY A 63 -2.18 -2.71 -4.09
C GLY A 63 -2.31 -3.95 -4.96
N LEU A 64 -3.52 -4.44 -5.17
CA LEU A 64 -3.79 -5.58 -6.06
C LEU A 64 -3.49 -5.24 -7.52
N PHE A 65 -3.89 -4.06 -7.98
CA PHE A 65 -3.58 -3.60 -9.33
C PHE A 65 -2.07 -3.52 -9.56
N THR A 66 -1.34 -2.89 -8.64
CA THR A 66 0.12 -2.77 -8.70
C THR A 66 0.80 -4.14 -8.63
N PHE A 67 0.32 -5.03 -7.75
CA PHE A 67 0.82 -6.40 -7.65
C PHE A 67 0.65 -7.16 -8.96
N PHE A 68 -0.55 -7.10 -9.55
CA PHE A 68 -0.84 -7.76 -10.82
C PHE A 68 0.03 -7.22 -11.95
N LEU A 69 0.15 -5.88 -12.07
CA LEU A 69 0.95 -5.22 -13.08
C LEU A 69 2.42 -5.65 -13.00
N LEU A 70 3.04 -5.51 -11.83
CA LEU A 70 4.46 -5.82 -11.64
C LEU A 70 4.76 -7.33 -11.73
N SER A 71 3.85 -8.17 -11.23
CA SER A 71 4.04 -9.63 -11.31
C SER A 71 3.91 -10.19 -12.73
N ASN A 72 3.29 -9.44 -13.65
CA ASN A 72 3.10 -9.83 -15.04
C ASN A 72 3.82 -8.90 -16.03
N ILE A 73 4.71 -8.02 -15.55
CA ILE A 73 5.38 -7.00 -16.36
C ILE A 73 6.11 -7.57 -17.58
N LYS A 74 6.74 -8.73 -17.43
CA LYS A 74 7.40 -9.43 -18.52
C LYS A 74 6.44 -9.86 -19.65
N SER A 75 5.18 -10.20 -19.30
CA SER A 75 4.15 -10.54 -20.28
C SER A 75 3.58 -9.29 -20.96
N ILE A 76 3.63 -8.15 -20.28
CA ILE A 76 3.14 -6.86 -20.77
C ILE A 76 4.18 -6.20 -21.68
N ASP A 77 5.45 -6.20 -21.30
CA ASP A 77 6.55 -5.64 -22.10
C ASP A 77 7.74 -6.61 -22.22
N PRO A 78 7.60 -7.68 -23.04
CA PRO A 78 8.63 -8.71 -23.18
C PRO A 78 9.89 -8.22 -23.89
N LYS A 79 9.82 -7.07 -24.57
CA LYS A 79 10.97 -6.51 -25.29
C LYS A 79 11.95 -5.77 -24.38
N ARG A 80 11.43 -5.15 -23.30
CA ARG A 80 12.25 -4.35 -22.37
C ARG A 80 12.61 -5.09 -21.10
N VAL A 81 11.79 -6.04 -20.66
CA VAL A 81 11.98 -6.79 -19.42
C VAL A 81 12.66 -8.12 -19.71
N LYS A 82 13.92 -8.26 -19.30
CA LYS A 82 14.66 -9.49 -19.45
C LYS A 82 14.16 -10.57 -18.48
N ALA A 83 14.45 -11.84 -18.80
CA ALA A 83 14.02 -12.97 -17.96
C ALA A 83 14.65 -12.93 -16.56
N GLU A 84 15.88 -12.43 -16.45
CA GLU A 84 16.62 -12.25 -15.19
C GLU A 84 16.00 -11.20 -14.25
N ASP A 85 15.27 -10.21 -14.81
CA ASP A 85 14.63 -9.14 -14.04
C ASP A 85 13.27 -9.54 -13.43
N ASP A 86 12.66 -10.64 -13.89
CA ASP A 86 11.32 -11.08 -13.44
C ASP A 86 11.23 -11.28 -11.93
N GLY A 87 12.28 -11.85 -11.33
CA GLY A 87 12.37 -12.02 -9.89
C GLY A 87 12.43 -10.70 -9.10
N MET A 88 13.07 -9.67 -9.68
CA MET A 88 13.16 -8.34 -9.10
C MET A 88 11.78 -7.67 -9.08
N PHE A 89 11.05 -7.70 -10.20
CA PHE A 89 9.72 -7.11 -10.29
C PHE A 89 8.71 -7.76 -9.34
N LYS A 90 8.77 -9.09 -9.12
CA LYS A 90 7.96 -9.79 -8.14
C LYS A 90 8.25 -9.36 -6.70
N LYS A 91 9.53 -9.12 -6.36
CA LYS A 91 9.92 -8.56 -5.05
C LYS A 91 9.40 -7.12 -4.89
N MET A 92 9.51 -6.32 -5.95
CA MET A 92 8.94 -4.96 -5.96
C MET A 92 7.42 -4.97 -5.76
N ALA A 93 6.71 -5.91 -6.40
CA ALA A 93 5.27 -6.06 -6.22
C ALA A 93 4.89 -6.30 -4.76
N LEU A 94 5.55 -7.25 -4.09
CA LEU A 94 5.31 -7.54 -2.67
C LEU A 94 5.70 -6.37 -1.75
N PHE A 95 6.81 -5.68 -2.06
CA PHE A 95 7.21 -4.48 -1.33
C PHE A 95 6.15 -3.39 -1.41
N MET A 96 5.61 -3.11 -2.61
CA MET A 96 4.57 -2.11 -2.81
C MET A 96 3.27 -2.48 -2.09
N VAL A 97 2.91 -3.76 -2.09
CA VAL A 97 1.75 -4.27 -1.33
C VAL A 97 1.93 -4.01 0.17
N GLY A 98 3.10 -4.33 0.73
CA GLY A 98 3.42 -4.07 2.13
C GLY A 98 3.36 -2.59 2.48
N PHE A 99 3.93 -1.75 1.61
CA PHE A 99 3.91 -0.30 1.73
C PHE A 99 2.48 0.25 1.75
N LEU A 100 1.63 -0.15 0.79
CA LEU A 100 0.23 0.28 0.71
C LEU A 100 -0.61 -0.23 1.89
N SER A 101 -0.29 -1.42 2.42
CA SER A 101 -0.93 -1.94 3.63
C SER A 101 -0.62 -1.07 4.86
N ILE A 102 0.65 -0.67 5.03
CA ILE A 102 1.05 0.25 6.12
C ILE A 102 0.30 1.57 5.99
N LEU A 103 0.23 2.15 4.78
CA LEU A 103 -0.56 3.35 4.53
C LEU A 103 -2.04 3.17 4.86
N GLY A 104 -2.62 2.03 4.49
CA GLY A 104 -3.98 1.68 4.84
C GLY A 104 -4.21 1.67 6.35
N CYS A 105 -3.28 1.13 7.15
CA CYS A 105 -3.33 1.18 8.60
C CYS A 105 -3.23 2.61 9.15
N ILE A 106 -2.36 3.44 8.58
CA ILE A 106 -2.20 4.84 9.00
C ILE A 106 -3.47 5.66 8.70
N ILE A 107 -4.05 5.49 7.51
CA ILE A 107 -5.32 6.13 7.13
C ILE A 107 -6.45 5.67 8.07
N THR A 108 -6.52 4.38 8.36
CA THR A 108 -7.49 3.83 9.32
C THR A 108 -7.33 4.45 10.72
N TYR A 109 -6.08 4.63 11.18
CA TYR A 109 -5.82 5.27 12.47
C TYR A 109 -6.22 6.74 12.48
N SER A 110 -6.01 7.49 11.38
CA SER A 110 -6.40 8.90 11.30
C SER A 110 -7.91 9.11 11.43
N ALA A 111 -8.73 8.11 11.08
CA ALA A 111 -10.18 8.15 11.30
C ALA A 111 -10.59 8.20 12.78
N THR A 112 -9.68 7.90 13.72
CA THR A 112 -9.90 8.11 15.18
C THR A 112 -9.72 9.56 15.62
N GLY A 113 -9.43 10.50 14.70
CA GLY A 113 -9.23 11.93 14.98
C GLY A 113 -7.77 12.31 15.28
N PHE A 114 -6.82 11.36 15.25
CA PHE A 114 -5.41 11.63 15.41
C PHE A 114 -4.74 11.84 14.05
N ILE A 115 -4.15 13.02 13.85
CA ILE A 115 -3.49 13.37 12.60
C ILE A 115 -2.07 12.82 12.59
N VAL A 116 -1.81 11.91 11.64
CA VAL A 116 -0.46 11.41 11.34
C VAL A 116 0.01 11.96 9.98
N PHE A 117 -0.53 13.12 9.56
CA PHE A 117 -0.39 13.64 8.19
C PHE A 117 1.09 13.86 7.77
N ILE A 118 1.93 14.38 8.66
CA ILE A 118 3.34 14.68 8.34
C ILE A 118 4.17 13.39 8.20
N ALA A 119 3.93 12.40 9.05
CA ALA A 119 4.64 11.13 8.97
C ALA A 119 4.28 10.34 7.70
N VAL A 120 3.01 10.40 7.26
CA VAL A 120 2.51 9.70 6.06
C VAL A 120 3.16 10.25 4.80
N THR A 121 3.20 11.59 4.62
CA THR A 121 3.80 12.20 3.43
C THR A 121 5.30 11.95 3.35
N ALA A 122 6.02 12.00 4.48
CA ALA A 122 7.45 11.70 4.52
C ALA A 122 7.72 10.23 4.14
N VAL A 123 6.95 9.27 4.67
CA VAL A 123 7.08 7.86 4.35
C VAL A 123 6.72 7.58 2.89
N MET A 124 5.67 8.23 2.36
CA MET A 124 5.23 8.08 0.97
C MET A 124 6.29 8.49 -0.07
N VAL A 125 7.10 9.49 0.24
CA VAL A 125 8.13 10.00 -0.70
C VAL A 125 9.48 9.32 -0.46
N ILE A 126 9.90 9.21 0.79
CA ILE A 126 11.26 8.75 1.14
C ILE A 126 11.44 7.26 0.85
N VAL A 127 10.47 6.42 1.25
CA VAL A 127 10.64 4.95 1.16
C VAL A 127 10.71 4.44 -0.28
N PRO A 128 9.79 4.80 -1.21
CA PRO A 128 9.90 4.39 -2.60
C PRO A 128 11.15 4.96 -3.29
N THR A 129 11.53 6.21 -2.94
CA THR A 129 12.72 6.85 -3.51
C THR A 129 14.00 6.12 -3.10
N LEU A 130 14.17 5.80 -1.80
CA LEU A 130 15.31 5.04 -1.30
C LEU A 130 15.35 3.62 -1.85
N PHE A 131 14.19 2.97 -1.99
CA PHE A 131 14.08 1.63 -2.54
C PHE A 131 14.47 1.61 -4.02
N SER A 132 13.94 2.53 -4.83
CA SER A 132 14.32 2.71 -6.23
C SER A 132 15.82 2.97 -6.37
N TYR A 133 16.37 3.88 -5.57
CA TYR A 133 17.80 4.20 -5.57
C TYR A 133 18.68 2.97 -5.29
N ARG A 134 18.33 2.15 -4.29
CA ARG A 134 19.04 0.91 -3.97
C ARG A 134 19.00 -0.12 -5.10
N LEU A 135 17.85 -0.28 -5.75
CA LEU A 135 17.70 -1.18 -6.89
C LEU A 135 18.57 -0.74 -8.07
N PHE A 136 18.57 0.55 -8.42
CA PHE A 136 19.40 1.10 -9.48
C PHE A 136 20.90 0.95 -9.17
N LYS A 137 21.32 1.23 -7.94
CA LYS A 137 22.71 1.09 -7.51
C LYS A 137 23.20 -0.36 -7.59
N ASN A 138 22.40 -1.32 -7.15
CA ASN A 138 22.76 -2.74 -7.21
C ASN A 138 22.71 -3.31 -8.64
N GLY A 139 21.82 -2.82 -9.50
CA GLY A 139 21.75 -3.19 -10.90
C GLY A 139 22.95 -2.72 -11.73
N ASN A 140 23.61 -1.62 -11.34
CA ASN A 140 24.79 -1.10 -12.01
C ASN A 140 26.12 -1.75 -11.54
N GLN A 141 26.08 -2.60 -10.50
CA GLN A 141 27.29 -3.33 -10.01
C GLN A 141 27.50 -4.68 -10.72
N ILE A 142 26.55 -5.07 -11.60
CA ILE A 142 26.58 -6.35 -12.33
C ILE A 142 26.92 -6.08 -13.83
N LYS A 143 27.95 -5.28 -14.08
CA LYS A 143 28.59 -5.17 -15.40
C LYS A 143 30.07 -5.53 -15.30
#